data_021ef85ee68d8d6da3eda911b5b5a64b
#
_entry.id   021ef85ee68d8d6da3eda911b5b5a64b
#
_cell.length_a   1.000
_cell.length_b   1.000
_cell.length_c   1.000
_cell.angle_alpha   90.00
_cell.angle_beta   90.00
_cell.angle_gamma   90.00
#
_symmetry.space_group_name_H-M   'P 1'
#
loop_
_entity.id
_entity.type
_entity.pdbx_description
1 polymer ?
#
loop_
_entity_poly.entity_id
_entity_poly.type
_entity_poly.pdbx_seq_one_letter_code
_entity_poly.pdbx_strand_id
1 'polypeptide(L)'
;RLTLGSIRTIQINVMGEVKVPGIYRLSAFASVFHALYRAGGISDIGSLRDIRVVRDGKEIARVDVYDYIMKGKLTDNIRLSEGDVILVPPYQNLVSISGKVKRPMKYEMKSGETVATLLSYAGGFTGDAYRSAIRLFRMGEKAKQVYNVAQDDYQSYLLADGDKLSVEVVLERFSNKVEIRGAVYRAGIYQLDDSVTGTVRQLISKAEGLRGDAFLNRALLRRQQEDL
;
A
#
# COMPACT_ATOMS: atom_id res chain seq x y z
N ARG A 1 26.36 -14.95 -48.80
CA ARG A 1 25.83 -15.78 -47.69
C ARG A 1 26.00 -14.99 -46.41
N LEU A 2 24.90 -14.52 -45.84
CA LEU A 2 24.87 -13.94 -44.48
C LEU A 2 24.81 -15.15 -43.50
N THR A 3 25.87 -15.36 -42.75
CA THR A 3 25.90 -16.32 -41.63
C THR A 3 25.55 -15.57 -40.36
N LEU A 4 24.48 -15.98 -39.67
CA LEU A 4 24.17 -15.53 -38.32
C LEU A 4 25.28 -16.04 -37.40
N GLY A 5 26.09 -15.15 -36.83
CA GLY A 5 27.10 -15.48 -35.84
C GLY A 5 26.44 -15.98 -34.56
N SER A 6 27.12 -16.88 -33.83
CA SER A 6 26.66 -17.33 -32.51
C SER A 6 26.64 -16.17 -31.51
N ILE A 7 25.58 -16.11 -30.70
CA ILE A 7 25.49 -15.11 -29.61
C ILE A 7 26.60 -15.41 -28.60
N ARG A 8 27.46 -14.42 -28.36
CA ARG A 8 28.51 -14.52 -27.33
C ARG A 8 27.89 -14.70 -25.95
N THR A 9 28.42 -15.63 -25.19
CA THR A 9 28.10 -15.79 -23.77
C THR A 9 29.13 -15.09 -22.89
N ILE A 10 28.68 -14.59 -21.75
CA ILE A 10 29.50 -13.99 -20.70
C ILE A 10 29.33 -14.78 -19.41
N GLN A 11 30.35 -14.78 -18.58
CA GLN A 11 30.34 -15.36 -17.24
C GLN A 11 30.32 -14.25 -16.22
N ILE A 12 29.37 -14.33 -15.27
CA ILE A 12 29.19 -13.37 -14.20
C ILE A 12 29.06 -14.08 -12.86
N ASN A 13 29.31 -13.37 -11.76
CA ASN A 13 29.11 -13.83 -10.39
C ASN A 13 27.88 -13.20 -9.79
N VAL A 14 27.01 -13.98 -9.16
CA VAL A 14 25.88 -13.49 -8.37
C VAL A 14 26.11 -13.91 -6.92
N MET A 15 26.22 -12.95 -6.03
CA MET A 15 26.63 -13.13 -4.64
C MET A 15 25.69 -12.43 -3.66
N GLY A 16 25.80 -12.78 -2.37
CA GLY A 16 25.00 -12.22 -1.29
C GLY A 16 23.65 -12.90 -1.14
N GLU A 17 22.63 -12.11 -0.80
CA GLU A 17 21.31 -12.58 -0.41
C GLU A 17 20.42 -12.91 -1.62
N VAL A 18 20.83 -13.93 -2.40
CA VAL A 18 20.06 -14.53 -3.49
C VAL A 18 19.79 -16.00 -3.16
N LYS A 19 18.77 -16.60 -3.79
CA LYS A 19 18.40 -17.99 -3.50
C LYS A 19 19.49 -18.98 -3.87
N VAL A 20 20.17 -18.77 -4.99
CA VAL A 20 21.28 -19.63 -5.45
C VAL A 20 22.45 -18.73 -5.84
N PRO A 21 23.36 -18.41 -4.91
CA PRO A 21 24.59 -17.70 -5.25
C PRO A 21 25.52 -18.57 -6.08
N GLY A 22 26.28 -17.95 -7.00
CA GLY A 22 27.22 -18.70 -7.85
C GLY A 22 27.60 -17.97 -9.13
N ILE A 23 28.28 -18.73 -9.99
CA ILE A 23 28.75 -18.28 -11.29
C ILE A 23 27.74 -18.68 -12.37
N TYR A 24 27.34 -17.73 -13.20
CA TYR A 24 26.34 -17.93 -14.24
C TYR A 24 26.87 -17.56 -15.62
N ARG A 25 26.56 -18.43 -16.59
CA ARG A 25 26.77 -18.12 -18.00
C ARG A 25 25.50 -17.56 -18.60
N LEU A 26 25.56 -16.37 -19.13
CA LEU A 26 24.43 -15.64 -19.71
C LEU A 26 24.79 -15.14 -21.13
N SER A 27 23.77 -14.76 -21.89
CA SER A 27 23.98 -14.04 -23.13
C SER A 27 24.68 -12.70 -22.89
N ALA A 28 25.53 -12.24 -23.79
CA ALA A 28 26.15 -10.92 -23.75
C ALA A 28 25.12 -9.75 -23.78
N PHE A 29 23.85 -10.04 -24.05
CA PHE A 29 22.73 -9.06 -23.96
C PHE A 29 21.99 -9.10 -22.62
N ALA A 30 22.43 -9.95 -21.67
CA ALA A 30 21.78 -10.07 -20.37
C ALA A 30 21.97 -8.82 -19.53
N SER A 31 20.94 -8.51 -18.75
CA SER A 31 20.93 -7.46 -17.74
C SER A 31 20.93 -8.04 -16.33
N VAL A 32 21.00 -7.17 -15.31
CA VAL A 32 20.93 -7.55 -13.90
C VAL A 32 19.70 -8.42 -13.59
N PHE A 33 18.53 -8.07 -14.12
CA PHE A 33 17.31 -8.87 -13.89
C PHE A 33 17.40 -10.29 -14.46
N HIS A 34 18.03 -10.48 -15.62
CA HIS A 34 18.25 -11.81 -16.17
C HIS A 34 19.12 -12.67 -15.25
N ALA A 35 20.16 -12.08 -14.69
CA ALA A 35 21.06 -12.74 -13.76
C ALA A 35 20.35 -13.13 -12.46
N LEU A 36 19.61 -12.20 -11.85
CA LEU A 36 18.83 -12.46 -10.63
C LEU A 36 17.77 -13.56 -10.87
N TYR A 37 17.09 -13.53 -12.02
CA TYR A 37 16.14 -14.58 -12.37
C TYR A 37 16.81 -15.97 -12.46
N ARG A 38 18.00 -16.04 -13.08
CA ARG A 38 18.78 -17.29 -13.15
C ARG A 38 19.27 -17.77 -11.79
N ALA A 39 19.54 -16.86 -10.86
CA ALA A 39 19.88 -17.15 -9.47
C ALA A 39 18.67 -17.54 -8.59
N GLY A 40 17.49 -17.72 -9.20
CA GLY A 40 16.25 -18.07 -8.49
C GLY A 40 15.59 -16.91 -7.75
N GLY A 41 16.05 -15.67 -7.97
CA GLY A 41 15.58 -14.45 -7.31
C GLY A 41 16.36 -14.12 -6.04
N ILE A 42 15.92 -13.06 -5.38
CA ILE A 42 16.48 -12.54 -4.12
C ILE A 42 15.93 -13.38 -2.96
N SER A 43 16.73 -13.61 -1.91
CA SER A 43 16.31 -14.31 -0.70
C SER A 43 15.37 -13.43 0.16
N ASP A 44 14.74 -14.03 1.17
CA ASP A 44 13.79 -13.33 2.06
C ASP A 44 14.41 -12.18 2.86
N ILE A 45 15.74 -12.20 3.03
CA ILE A 45 16.50 -11.16 3.72
C ILE A 45 17.29 -10.26 2.77
N GLY A 46 17.23 -10.52 1.45
CA GLY A 46 17.94 -9.74 0.46
C GLY A 46 17.25 -8.42 0.12
N SER A 47 18.06 -7.39 -0.12
CA SER A 47 17.57 -6.09 -0.53
C SER A 47 17.07 -6.10 -1.97
N LEU A 48 15.86 -5.61 -2.20
CA LEU A 48 15.31 -5.31 -3.52
C LEU A 48 15.72 -3.91 -4.00
N ARG A 49 16.35 -3.11 -3.14
CA ARG A 49 16.55 -1.68 -3.38
C ARG A 49 18.02 -1.24 -3.37
N ASP A 50 18.94 -2.17 -3.10
CA ASP A 50 20.39 -1.91 -3.05
C ASP A 50 21.19 -3.03 -3.77
N ILE A 51 20.78 -3.39 -4.98
CA ILE A 51 21.51 -4.37 -5.78
C ILE A 51 22.67 -3.69 -6.47
N ARG A 52 23.89 -4.13 -6.20
CA ARG A 52 25.12 -3.50 -6.69
C ARG A 52 25.72 -4.32 -7.81
N VAL A 53 26.18 -3.63 -8.86
CA VAL A 53 26.98 -4.24 -9.92
C VAL A 53 28.40 -3.73 -9.82
N VAL A 54 29.33 -4.65 -9.64
CA VAL A 54 30.75 -4.36 -9.47
C VAL A 54 31.51 -4.91 -10.68
N ARG A 55 32.32 -4.08 -11.32
CA ARG A 55 33.23 -4.40 -12.42
C ARG A 55 34.62 -3.93 -12.09
N ASP A 56 35.61 -4.82 -12.22
CA ASP A 56 37.02 -4.49 -11.92
C ASP A 56 37.19 -3.86 -10.53
N GLY A 57 36.48 -4.37 -9.53
CA GLY A 57 36.51 -3.88 -8.14
C GLY A 57 35.81 -2.55 -7.89
N LYS A 58 35.12 -1.97 -8.88
CA LYS A 58 34.39 -0.70 -8.76
C LYS A 58 32.87 -0.91 -8.91
N GLU A 59 32.08 -0.28 -8.06
CA GLU A 59 30.63 -0.22 -8.22
C GLU A 59 30.31 0.66 -9.45
N ILE A 60 29.68 0.05 -10.47
CA ILE A 60 29.34 0.71 -11.74
C ILE A 60 27.86 1.01 -11.87
N ALA A 61 27.01 0.31 -11.10
CA ALA A 61 25.56 0.56 -11.05
C ALA A 61 24.97 0.07 -9.73
N ARG A 62 23.87 0.70 -9.34
CA ARG A 62 23.03 0.31 -8.22
C ARG A 62 21.59 0.25 -8.68
N VAL A 63 20.98 -0.94 -8.59
CA VAL A 63 19.64 -1.21 -9.11
C VAL A 63 18.63 -1.24 -7.97
N ASP A 64 17.56 -0.45 -8.10
CA ASP A 64 16.38 -0.47 -7.24
C ASP A 64 15.22 -1.11 -8.00
N VAL A 65 14.81 -2.31 -7.57
CA VAL A 65 13.70 -3.06 -8.19
C VAL A 65 12.37 -2.32 -8.05
N TYR A 66 12.20 -1.50 -7.00
CA TYR A 66 10.99 -0.70 -6.82
C TYR A 66 10.83 0.36 -7.90
N ASP A 67 11.93 1.00 -8.34
CA ASP A 67 11.88 1.93 -9.45
C ASP A 67 11.41 1.26 -10.75
N TYR A 68 11.81 0.01 -10.96
CA TYR A 68 11.32 -0.78 -12.08
C TYR A 68 9.84 -1.18 -11.93
N ILE A 69 9.47 -1.82 -10.80
CA ILE A 69 8.12 -2.37 -10.58
C ILE A 69 7.08 -1.26 -10.42
N MET A 70 7.41 -0.20 -9.67
CA MET A 70 6.45 0.85 -9.30
C MET A 70 6.40 2.00 -10.31
N LYS A 71 7.53 2.28 -10.97
CA LYS A 71 7.67 3.46 -11.85
C LYS A 71 7.98 3.11 -13.30
N GLY A 72 8.21 1.83 -13.63
CA GLY A 72 8.61 1.38 -14.97
C GLY A 72 9.99 1.87 -15.40
N LYS A 73 10.85 2.34 -14.47
CA LYS A 73 12.18 2.88 -14.78
C LYS A 73 13.20 1.73 -14.86
N LEU A 74 13.89 1.65 -16.00
CA LEU A 74 14.98 0.68 -16.27
C LEU A 74 16.35 1.36 -16.29
N THR A 75 16.49 2.57 -15.78
CA THR A 75 17.67 3.43 -15.96
C THR A 75 18.97 2.76 -15.50
N ASP A 76 18.93 1.99 -14.42
CA ASP A 76 20.12 1.37 -13.83
C ASP A 76 20.27 -0.13 -14.15
N ASN A 77 19.38 -0.65 -14.98
CA ASN A 77 19.44 -2.04 -15.46
C ASN A 77 20.46 -2.15 -16.62
N ILE A 78 21.72 -2.04 -16.28
CA ILE A 78 22.82 -2.05 -17.24
C ILE A 78 22.99 -3.41 -17.91
N ARG A 79 23.60 -3.39 -19.12
CA ARG A 79 24.07 -4.60 -19.78
C ARG A 79 25.30 -5.13 -19.07
N LEU A 80 25.28 -6.41 -18.74
CA LEU A 80 26.38 -7.10 -18.06
C LEU A 80 27.55 -7.38 -19.01
N SER A 81 28.74 -7.47 -18.43
CA SER A 81 29.98 -7.83 -19.11
C SER A 81 30.63 -9.03 -18.45
N GLU A 82 31.63 -9.59 -19.14
CA GLU A 82 32.45 -10.68 -18.60
C GLU A 82 33.09 -10.29 -17.25
N GLY A 83 32.97 -11.16 -16.26
CA GLY A 83 33.56 -10.95 -14.92
C GLY A 83 32.76 -10.06 -14.00
N ASP A 84 31.62 -9.49 -14.40
CA ASP A 84 30.78 -8.68 -13.52
C ASP A 84 30.34 -9.46 -12.28
N VAL A 85 30.28 -8.77 -11.15
CA VAL A 85 29.77 -9.29 -9.87
C VAL A 85 28.49 -8.55 -9.54
N ILE A 86 27.38 -9.29 -9.37
CA ILE A 86 26.13 -8.78 -8.84
C ILE A 86 26.10 -9.12 -7.34
N LEU A 87 26.08 -8.10 -6.49
CA LEU A 87 26.03 -8.26 -5.05
C LEU A 87 24.69 -7.78 -4.52
N VAL A 88 23.97 -8.66 -3.83
CA VAL A 88 22.73 -8.37 -3.14
C VAL A 88 22.99 -8.34 -1.64
N PRO A 89 23.01 -7.18 -0.98
CA PRO A 89 23.15 -7.11 0.48
C PRO A 89 21.81 -7.45 1.16
N PRO A 90 21.80 -7.66 2.50
CA PRO A 90 20.56 -7.74 3.26
C PRO A 90 19.82 -6.39 3.25
N TYR A 91 18.47 -6.44 3.40
CA TYR A 91 17.66 -5.23 3.54
C TYR A 91 18.03 -4.46 4.81
N GLN A 92 17.79 -3.13 4.83
CA GLN A 92 18.04 -2.29 5.99
C GLN A 92 16.79 -2.06 6.83
N ASN A 93 15.70 -1.63 6.20
CA ASN A 93 14.46 -1.33 6.89
C ASN A 93 13.31 -2.08 6.24
N LEU A 94 12.65 -2.96 6.98
CA LEU A 94 11.48 -3.69 6.54
C LEU A 94 10.26 -3.26 7.35
N VAL A 95 9.29 -2.66 6.68
CA VAL A 95 8.06 -2.12 7.27
C VAL A 95 6.86 -2.90 6.76
N SER A 96 5.91 -3.21 7.63
CA SER A 96 4.66 -3.85 7.23
C SER A 96 3.48 -2.88 7.29
N ILE A 97 2.60 -2.99 6.29
CA ILE A 97 1.31 -2.29 6.29
C ILE A 97 0.18 -3.29 6.09
N SER A 98 -0.89 -3.13 6.85
CA SER A 98 -2.06 -4.01 6.89
C SER A 98 -3.36 -3.22 6.94
N GLY A 99 -4.50 -3.93 6.87
CA GLY A 99 -5.83 -3.32 6.90
C GLY A 99 -6.25 -2.77 5.55
N LYS A 100 -6.87 -1.59 5.54
CA LYS A 100 -7.59 -1.02 4.40
C LYS A 100 -6.69 -0.28 3.39
N VAL A 101 -5.69 -0.98 2.86
CA VAL A 101 -4.85 -0.56 1.74
C VAL A 101 -4.97 -1.56 0.60
N LYS A 102 -4.67 -1.14 -0.63
CA LYS A 102 -4.86 -2.01 -1.81
C LYS A 102 -3.88 -3.19 -1.87
N ARG A 103 -2.65 -3.02 -1.34
CA ARG A 103 -1.61 -4.06 -1.31
C ARG A 103 -1.02 -4.17 0.10
N PRO A 104 -1.70 -4.87 1.03
CA PRO A 104 -1.18 -5.10 2.38
C PRO A 104 -0.05 -6.13 2.33
N MET A 105 1.18 -5.70 2.63
CA MET A 105 2.37 -6.56 2.66
C MET A 105 3.53 -5.88 3.38
N LYS A 106 4.69 -6.52 3.38
CA LYS A 106 5.95 -5.93 3.84
C LYS A 106 6.64 -5.20 2.70
N TYR A 107 7.21 -4.05 3.00
CA TYR A 107 7.93 -3.20 2.07
C TYR A 107 9.31 -2.85 2.61
N GLU A 108 10.31 -2.93 1.76
CA GLU A 108 11.63 -2.40 2.08
C GLU A 108 11.63 -0.89 1.90
N MET A 109 11.97 -0.16 2.96
CA MET A 109 12.00 1.29 2.98
C MET A 109 13.46 1.80 3.05
N LYS A 110 13.76 2.85 2.30
CA LYS A 110 15.03 3.57 2.43
C LYS A 110 14.97 4.55 3.58
N SER A 111 16.13 4.88 4.15
CA SER A 111 16.22 5.95 5.16
C SER A 111 15.64 7.25 4.60
N GLY A 112 14.82 7.91 5.41
CA GLY A 112 14.14 9.15 5.03
C GLY A 112 12.82 8.97 4.27
N GLU A 113 12.41 7.74 3.95
CA GLU A 113 11.08 7.50 3.39
C GLU A 113 9.99 7.55 4.47
N THR A 114 8.83 8.04 4.07
CA THR A 114 7.73 8.43 4.97
C THR A 114 6.52 7.48 4.86
N VAL A 115 5.54 7.69 5.72
CA VAL A 115 4.24 7.00 5.65
C VAL A 115 3.58 7.21 4.29
N ALA A 116 3.65 8.42 3.72
CA ALA A 116 3.09 8.69 2.39
C ALA A 116 3.80 7.87 1.28
N THR A 117 5.12 7.70 1.37
CA THR A 117 5.87 6.85 0.45
C THR A 117 5.42 5.40 0.55
N LEU A 118 5.29 4.86 1.78
CA LEU A 118 4.79 3.51 2.01
C LEU A 118 3.37 3.32 1.47
N LEU A 119 2.47 4.28 1.68
CA LEU A 119 1.12 4.26 1.12
C LEU A 119 1.14 4.22 -0.41
N SER A 120 2.04 4.95 -1.06
CA SER A 120 2.18 4.92 -2.51
C SER A 120 2.60 3.53 -3.01
N TYR A 121 3.52 2.86 -2.31
CA TYR A 121 3.91 1.48 -2.61
C TYR A 121 2.77 0.49 -2.37
N ALA A 122 1.97 0.70 -1.32
CA ALA A 122 0.77 -0.09 -1.05
C ALA A 122 -0.39 0.17 -2.03
N GLY A 123 -0.24 1.08 -2.99
CA GLY A 123 -1.25 1.44 -3.99
C GLY A 123 -2.35 2.36 -3.45
N GLY A 124 -2.15 2.95 -2.26
CA GLY A 124 -3.10 3.81 -1.58
C GLY A 124 -4.17 3.06 -0.80
N PHE A 125 -5.13 3.81 -0.28
CA PHE A 125 -6.25 3.32 0.51
C PHE A 125 -7.30 2.60 -0.31
N THR A 126 -8.05 1.68 0.33
CA THR A 126 -9.32 1.18 -0.19
C THR A 126 -10.43 2.23 -0.03
N GLY A 127 -11.58 2.01 -0.68
CA GLY A 127 -12.71 2.97 -0.64
C GLY A 127 -13.31 3.16 0.75
N ASP A 128 -13.23 2.12 1.59
CA ASP A 128 -13.77 2.06 2.95
C ASP A 128 -12.73 2.34 4.05
N ALA A 129 -11.53 2.80 3.67
CA ALA A 129 -10.45 3.09 4.62
C ALA A 129 -10.69 4.36 5.42
N TYR A 130 -10.44 4.31 6.72
CA TYR A 130 -10.34 5.48 7.57
C TYR A 130 -9.00 6.18 7.33
N ARG A 131 -9.06 7.36 6.69
CA ARG A 131 -7.89 8.07 6.16
C ARG A 131 -7.30 9.12 7.10
N SER A 132 -8.07 9.53 8.11
CA SER A 132 -7.66 10.64 9.00
C SER A 132 -6.47 10.27 9.88
N ALA A 133 -6.25 8.99 10.19
CA ALA A 133 -5.10 8.53 10.95
C ALA A 133 -4.75 7.07 10.63
N ILE A 134 -3.47 6.76 10.75
CA ILE A 134 -2.93 5.39 10.66
C ILE A 134 -2.33 5.03 12.01
N ARG A 135 -2.65 3.85 12.51
CA ARG A 135 -2.03 3.32 13.72
C ARG A 135 -0.70 2.68 13.38
N LEU A 136 0.36 3.14 14.03
CA LEU A 136 1.71 2.63 13.88
C LEU A 136 2.19 1.99 15.19
N PHE A 137 2.74 0.79 15.07
CA PHE A 137 3.38 0.07 16.17
C PHE A 137 4.87 0.00 15.90
N ARG A 138 5.66 0.52 16.83
CA ARG A 138 7.13 0.55 16.77
C ARG A 138 7.71 -0.16 17.99
N MET A 139 8.80 -0.89 17.79
CA MET A 139 9.55 -1.48 18.91
C MET A 139 10.41 -0.40 19.54
N GLY A 140 10.15 -0.06 20.78
CA GLY A 140 11.06 0.76 21.59
C GLY A 140 12.06 -0.13 22.34
N GLU A 141 13.01 0.47 23.03
CA GLU A 141 14.07 -0.26 23.75
C GLU A 141 13.54 -1.25 24.81
N LYS A 142 12.45 -0.90 25.50
CA LYS A 142 11.88 -1.70 26.60
C LYS A 142 10.50 -2.25 26.33
N ALA A 143 9.73 -1.62 25.43
CA ALA A 143 8.35 -1.98 25.16
C ALA A 143 7.90 -1.55 23.78
N LYS A 144 6.84 -2.15 23.27
CA LYS A 144 6.15 -1.69 22.05
C LYS A 144 5.49 -0.34 22.33
N GLN A 145 5.59 0.54 21.36
CA GLN A 145 4.96 1.85 21.38
C GLN A 145 3.91 1.93 20.28
N VAL A 146 2.83 2.66 20.55
CA VAL A 146 1.73 2.90 19.62
C VAL A 146 1.70 4.38 19.29
N TYR A 147 1.62 4.69 18.00
CA TYR A 147 1.49 6.05 17.49
C TYR A 147 0.24 6.12 16.60
N ASN A 148 -0.51 7.21 16.71
CA ASN A 148 -1.56 7.56 15.77
C ASN A 148 -1.01 8.67 14.87
N VAL A 149 -0.61 8.28 13.67
CA VAL A 149 -0.08 9.23 12.68
C VAL A 149 -1.26 9.88 11.98
N ALA A 150 -1.43 11.19 12.14
CA ALA A 150 -2.48 11.94 11.50
C ALA A 150 -2.23 12.11 9.99
N GLN A 151 -3.28 12.36 9.23
CA GLN A 151 -3.18 12.52 7.76
C GLN A 151 -2.20 13.61 7.36
N ASP A 152 -2.17 14.72 8.10
CA ASP A 152 -1.30 15.86 7.82
C ASP A 152 0.19 15.53 8.01
N ASP A 153 0.48 14.52 8.83
CA ASP A 153 1.85 14.07 9.13
C ASP A 153 2.37 12.99 8.16
N TYR A 154 1.54 12.44 7.27
CA TYR A 154 1.96 11.33 6.39
C TYR A 154 3.18 11.65 5.54
N GLN A 155 3.33 12.90 5.12
CA GLN A 155 4.45 13.36 4.30
C GLN A 155 5.76 13.53 5.08
N SER A 156 5.68 13.74 6.39
CA SER A 156 6.83 14.05 7.25
C SER A 156 7.22 12.92 8.19
N TYR A 157 6.29 12.00 8.50
CA TYR A 157 6.53 10.94 9.47
C TYR A 157 7.44 9.86 8.91
N LEU A 158 8.67 9.78 9.45
CA LEU A 158 9.70 8.83 9.03
C LEU A 158 9.45 7.44 9.59
N LEU A 159 9.64 6.44 8.75
CA LEU A 159 9.53 5.04 9.09
C LEU A 159 10.88 4.45 9.53
N ALA A 160 10.83 3.48 10.42
CA ALA A 160 11.98 2.75 10.94
C ALA A 160 11.82 1.24 10.70
N ASP A 161 12.93 0.51 10.82
CA ASP A 161 12.90 -0.95 10.69
C ASP A 161 11.96 -1.58 11.71
N GLY A 162 11.20 -2.58 11.26
CA GLY A 162 10.24 -3.31 12.08
C GLY A 162 8.92 -2.59 12.36
N ASP A 163 8.70 -1.37 11.84
CA ASP A 163 7.43 -0.67 11.99
C ASP A 163 6.28 -1.47 11.38
N LYS A 164 5.13 -1.45 12.08
CA LYS A 164 3.90 -2.09 11.64
C LYS A 164 2.78 -1.07 11.60
N LEU A 165 2.25 -0.82 10.41
CA LEU A 165 1.14 0.10 10.20
C LEU A 165 -0.16 -0.67 10.02
N SER A 166 -1.24 -0.13 10.59
CA SER A 166 -2.60 -0.66 10.44
C SER A 166 -3.54 0.46 10.03
N VAL A 167 -4.22 0.26 8.90
CA VAL A 167 -5.24 1.18 8.39
C VAL A 167 -6.60 0.63 8.74
N GLU A 168 -7.35 1.39 9.53
CA GLU A 168 -8.69 1.02 10.01
C GLU A 168 -9.75 1.19 8.91
N VAL A 169 -10.91 0.58 9.13
CA VAL A 169 -12.11 0.78 8.32
C VAL A 169 -12.91 1.98 8.85
N VAL A 170 -13.60 2.70 7.97
CA VAL A 170 -14.61 3.68 8.38
C VAL A 170 -15.74 2.94 9.09
N LEU A 171 -16.21 3.47 10.22
CA LEU A 171 -17.31 2.85 10.98
C LEU A 171 -18.56 2.70 10.11
N GLU A 172 -19.19 1.54 10.16
CA GLU A 172 -20.47 1.27 9.48
C GLU A 172 -21.64 1.97 10.18
N ARG A 173 -21.61 3.29 10.17
CA ARG A 173 -22.70 4.13 10.64
C ARG A 173 -23.00 5.24 9.65
N PHE A 174 -24.26 5.56 9.51
CA PHE A 174 -24.68 6.71 8.71
C PHE A 174 -24.66 7.99 9.57
N SER A 175 -23.94 9.00 9.14
CA SER A 175 -23.89 10.30 9.82
C SER A 175 -25.11 11.20 9.51
N ASN A 176 -25.79 10.91 8.39
CA ASN A 176 -26.87 11.73 7.86
C ASN A 176 -28.12 10.91 7.55
N LYS A 177 -28.50 9.99 8.45
CA LYS A 177 -29.62 9.08 8.25
C LYS A 177 -30.84 9.52 9.08
N VAL A 178 -32.00 9.51 8.47
CA VAL A 178 -33.30 9.52 9.12
C VAL A 178 -34.13 8.32 8.63
N GLU A 179 -34.91 7.74 9.49
CA GLU A 179 -35.75 6.59 9.16
C GLU A 179 -37.21 6.88 9.51
N ILE A 180 -38.11 6.56 8.58
CA ILE A 180 -39.56 6.61 8.80
C ILE A 180 -40.13 5.21 8.68
N ARG A 181 -40.94 4.82 9.67
CA ARG A 181 -41.62 3.52 9.73
C ARG A 181 -43.12 3.73 9.99
N GLY A 182 -43.91 2.70 9.67
CA GLY A 182 -45.35 2.68 9.92
C GLY A 182 -46.19 2.99 8.69
N ALA A 183 -47.38 3.59 8.90
CA ALA A 183 -48.37 3.81 7.88
C ALA A 183 -48.09 5.00 6.96
N VAL A 184 -46.96 4.95 6.26
CA VAL A 184 -46.59 5.86 5.16
C VAL A 184 -46.54 5.05 3.86
N TYR A 185 -46.65 5.70 2.70
CA TYR A 185 -46.59 4.99 1.42
C TYR A 185 -45.21 4.39 1.15
N ARG A 186 -44.12 5.12 1.52
CA ARG A 186 -42.76 4.64 1.34
C ARG A 186 -41.99 4.72 2.67
N ALA A 187 -42.19 3.68 3.48
CA ALA A 187 -41.37 3.51 4.70
C ALA A 187 -39.92 3.16 4.32
N GLY A 188 -38.92 3.67 5.07
CA GLY A 188 -37.52 3.37 4.82
C GLY A 188 -36.57 4.42 5.37
N ILE A 189 -35.33 4.30 4.90
CA ILE A 189 -34.21 5.17 5.26
C ILE A 189 -34.10 6.29 4.22
N TYR A 190 -33.96 7.52 4.70
CA TYR A 190 -33.76 8.71 3.89
C TYR A 190 -32.52 9.47 4.35
N GLN A 191 -31.97 10.28 3.46
CA GLN A 191 -30.92 11.21 3.82
C GLN A 191 -31.51 12.28 4.77
N LEU A 192 -30.86 12.55 5.88
CA LEU A 192 -31.17 13.70 6.71
C LEU A 192 -30.55 14.94 6.05
N ASP A 193 -31.41 15.88 5.65
CA ASP A 193 -31.05 17.12 4.99
C ASP A 193 -32.00 18.20 5.49
N ASP A 194 -31.46 19.28 6.05
CA ASP A 194 -32.27 20.34 6.67
C ASP A 194 -33.24 21.00 5.70
N SER A 195 -32.93 21.00 4.41
CA SER A 195 -33.79 21.58 3.37
C SER A 195 -34.91 20.64 2.87
N VAL A 196 -34.69 19.32 2.93
CA VAL A 196 -35.57 18.33 2.29
C VAL A 196 -36.22 17.37 3.28
N THR A 197 -35.57 17.05 4.39
CA THR A 197 -36.00 16.06 5.39
C THR A 197 -35.77 16.51 6.83
N GLY A 198 -35.37 17.75 7.04
CA GLY A 198 -35.06 18.33 8.37
C GLY A 198 -36.28 18.46 9.31
N THR A 199 -37.49 18.39 8.76
CA THR A 199 -38.73 18.40 9.57
C THR A 199 -39.55 17.13 9.34
N VAL A 200 -40.34 16.72 10.32
CA VAL A 200 -41.26 15.57 10.23
C VAL A 200 -42.22 15.72 9.04
N ARG A 201 -42.69 16.94 8.77
CA ARG A 201 -43.56 17.19 7.62
C ARG A 201 -42.89 16.94 6.30
N GLN A 202 -41.66 17.39 6.12
CA GLN A 202 -40.86 17.18 4.91
C GLN A 202 -40.56 15.69 4.72
N LEU A 203 -40.20 15.00 5.81
CA LEU A 203 -39.93 13.55 5.75
C LEU A 203 -41.17 12.75 5.35
N ILE A 204 -42.37 13.08 5.89
CA ILE A 204 -43.64 12.44 5.50
C ILE A 204 -43.95 12.76 4.03
N SER A 205 -43.73 13.99 3.58
CA SER A 205 -43.91 14.37 2.19
C SER A 205 -42.97 13.59 1.26
N LYS A 206 -41.69 13.42 1.66
CA LYS A 206 -40.72 12.61 0.90
C LYS A 206 -41.09 11.12 0.86
N ALA A 207 -41.76 10.62 1.90
CA ALA A 207 -42.35 9.27 1.96
C ALA A 207 -43.68 9.13 1.24
N GLU A 208 -44.05 10.10 0.37
CA GLU A 208 -45.28 10.17 -0.42
C GLU A 208 -46.55 10.29 0.43
N GLY A 209 -46.42 10.70 1.70
CA GLY A 209 -47.54 10.94 2.59
C GLY A 209 -47.91 9.76 3.48
N LEU A 210 -48.99 9.98 4.25
CA LEU A 210 -49.55 8.98 5.15
C LEU A 210 -50.56 8.12 4.38
N ARG A 211 -50.58 6.84 4.68
CA ARG A 211 -51.59 5.91 4.19
C ARG A 211 -52.96 6.19 4.86
N GLY A 212 -54.03 5.77 4.21
CA GLY A 212 -55.40 5.96 4.73
C GLY A 212 -55.70 5.23 6.06
N ASP A 213 -54.90 4.22 6.40
CA ASP A 213 -54.98 3.45 7.66
C ASP A 213 -54.06 4.05 8.77
N ALA A 214 -53.45 5.23 8.54
CA ALA A 214 -52.58 5.86 9.51
C ALA A 214 -53.35 6.38 10.74
N PHE A 215 -52.87 5.99 11.95
CA PHE A 215 -53.43 6.50 13.20
C PHE A 215 -52.81 7.84 13.57
N LEU A 216 -53.51 8.95 13.30
CA LEU A 216 -53.01 10.30 13.36
C LEU A 216 -52.80 10.83 14.79
N ASN A 217 -53.41 10.21 15.81
CA ASN A 217 -53.37 10.66 17.18
C ASN A 217 -52.11 10.28 17.93
N ARG A 218 -51.23 9.47 17.30
CA ARG A 218 -49.97 9.06 17.94
C ARG A 218 -48.83 8.93 16.91
N ALA A 219 -47.77 9.69 17.16
CA ALA A 219 -46.49 9.53 16.47
C ALA A 219 -45.35 9.42 17.49
N LEU A 220 -44.33 8.69 17.19
CA LEU A 220 -43.15 8.53 18.02
C LEU A 220 -41.92 9.05 17.27
N LEU A 221 -41.30 10.11 17.76
CA LEU A 221 -40.02 10.60 17.28
C LEU A 221 -38.94 10.12 18.26
N ARG A 222 -37.97 9.36 17.73
CA ARG A 222 -36.76 8.96 18.47
C ARG A 222 -35.57 9.73 17.88
N ARG A 223 -34.81 10.41 18.72
CA ARG A 223 -33.53 11.02 18.36
C ARG A 223 -32.43 10.26 19.03
N GLN A 224 -31.41 9.88 18.31
CA GLN A 224 -30.16 9.42 18.90
C GLN A 224 -29.39 10.65 19.33
N GLN A 225 -29.12 10.78 20.63
CA GLN A 225 -28.24 11.82 21.13
C GLN A 225 -26.81 11.40 20.78
N GLU A 226 -26.02 12.28 20.19
CA GLU A 226 -24.60 12.01 20.07
C GLU A 226 -24.03 12.01 21.49
N ASP A 227 -23.50 10.87 21.93
CA ASP A 227 -22.66 10.83 23.12
C ASP A 227 -21.39 11.64 22.81
N LEU A 228 -21.21 12.73 23.55
CA LEU A 228 -20.04 13.60 23.52
C LEU A 228 -18.80 12.88 24.04
#